data_44ca5d3727b68528df120eb1c5066dee
#
_entry.id   44ca5d3727b68528df120eb1c5066dee
#
_cell.length_a   1.000
_cell.length_b   1.000
_cell.length_c   1.000
_cell.angle_alpha   90.00
_cell.angle_beta   90.00
_cell.angle_gamma   90.00
#
_symmetry.space_group_name_H-M   'P 1'
#
loop_
_entity.id
_entity.type
_entity.pdbx_description
1 polymer ?
#
loop_
_entity_poly.entity_id
_entity_poly.type
_entity_poly.pdbx_seq_one_letter_code
_entity_poly.pdbx_strand_id
1 'polypeptide(L)'
;MPIIQNPTAVDQAFFQPLDGLADASPHARPCPEFSDEDCLHLGVQRVLETSASGRGFLQEHGLRFPNTPGHSNYFAALNSPRRREVIRDVNLALVAAANATLHDRLADIPELATYECFAQDGHWHKAGAHDPRHDGTKMAVGHFYSLNLRTHTLRHLAAAEGLHEHDMSALKRVKPKGLRQGVPKGKRVLIVYDKAGIDFAYWNRCRHECAIYFISRMKENMVFDWIESVPCDPSDARNHGVTEDRRVRTRAGHLVRLVSYTDPQTGEQYEFLTNEMDLPPGVIVELYRRRWEAEKVFDEIKNKLGEKKAWATSLVAKEAQAQLVTITHNLLLIYEQTLETVHGVTNQAEDQRRAKRTAAAAHKCAAAGQLLSALVLQTRRATQRSVKFVRWVRQSIRDQAAEAAAVPRLKALYATL
;
A
#
# COMPACT_ATOMS: atom_id res chain seq x y z
N MET A 1 34.59 -2.62 -30.50
CA MET A 1 34.66 -2.82 -29.04
C MET A 1 33.42 -2.19 -28.47
N PRO A 2 32.57 -2.91 -27.74
CA PRO A 2 31.44 -2.28 -27.07
C PRO A 2 31.99 -1.34 -25.98
N ILE A 3 31.52 -0.11 -26.01
CA ILE A 3 31.77 0.89 -24.96
C ILE A 3 31.20 0.29 -23.67
N ILE A 4 32.07 -0.06 -22.74
CA ILE A 4 31.68 -0.44 -21.38
C ILE A 4 31.02 0.81 -20.80
N GLN A 5 29.68 0.84 -20.78
CA GLN A 5 28.94 1.84 -20.02
C GLN A 5 29.40 1.70 -18.57
N ASN A 6 29.74 2.80 -17.93
CA ASN A 6 30.08 2.82 -16.51
C ASN A 6 28.99 2.08 -15.74
N PRO A 7 29.35 1.16 -14.85
CA PRO A 7 28.35 0.39 -14.09
C PRO A 7 27.48 1.37 -13.30
N THR A 8 26.17 1.36 -13.58
CA THR A 8 25.19 2.16 -12.85
C THR A 8 25.28 1.82 -11.37
N ALA A 9 25.34 2.81 -10.51
CA ALA A 9 25.32 2.60 -9.08
C ALA A 9 23.89 2.28 -8.61
N VAL A 10 23.75 1.46 -7.57
CA VAL A 10 22.44 1.07 -7.01
C VAL A 10 21.63 2.29 -6.56
N ASP A 11 22.26 3.31 -6.00
CA ASP A 11 21.58 4.55 -5.59
C ASP A 11 21.00 5.29 -6.79
N GLN A 12 21.74 5.43 -7.89
CA GLN A 12 21.25 6.03 -9.13
C GLN A 12 20.05 5.27 -9.69
N ALA A 13 20.15 3.94 -9.83
CA ALA A 13 19.07 3.12 -10.35
C ALA A 13 17.84 3.14 -9.44
N PHE A 14 18.04 3.16 -8.13
CA PHE A 14 16.96 3.21 -7.13
C PHE A 14 16.22 4.55 -7.14
N PHE A 15 16.90 5.67 -7.27
CA PHE A 15 16.33 7.02 -7.26
C PHE A 15 15.88 7.51 -8.65
N GLN A 16 16.35 6.91 -9.73
CA GLN A 16 16.01 7.28 -11.12
C GLN A 16 14.49 7.52 -11.36
N PRO A 17 13.56 6.78 -10.78
CA PRO A 17 12.14 7.08 -10.96
C PRO A 17 11.67 8.42 -10.39
N LEU A 18 12.48 9.11 -9.58
CA LEU A 18 12.20 10.45 -9.04
C LEU A 18 12.74 11.58 -9.89
N ASP A 19 13.63 11.29 -10.85
CA ASP A 19 14.33 12.31 -11.64
C ASP A 19 13.37 13.32 -12.28
N GLY A 20 13.55 14.58 -11.99
CA GLY A 20 12.75 15.69 -12.51
C GLY A 20 11.33 15.81 -11.96
N LEU A 21 10.85 14.87 -11.14
CA LEU A 21 9.48 14.92 -10.60
C LEU A 21 9.28 16.08 -9.62
N ALA A 22 10.31 16.43 -8.85
CA ALA A 22 10.25 17.55 -7.93
C ALA A 22 10.09 18.88 -8.69
N ASP A 23 10.87 19.07 -9.76
CA ASP A 23 10.83 20.29 -10.58
C ASP A 23 9.53 20.41 -11.37
N ALA A 24 8.90 19.29 -11.71
CA ALA A 24 7.61 19.26 -12.38
C ALA A 24 6.42 19.65 -11.46
N SER A 25 6.60 19.72 -10.15
CA SER A 25 5.55 20.15 -9.23
C SER A 25 5.25 21.66 -9.41
N PRO A 26 3.97 22.07 -9.45
CA PRO A 26 3.58 23.48 -9.48
C PRO A 26 4.01 24.24 -8.21
N HIS A 27 4.41 23.52 -7.17
CA HIS A 27 4.91 24.06 -5.91
C HIS A 27 6.43 24.15 -5.84
N ALA A 28 7.16 23.66 -6.87
CA ALA A 28 8.61 23.71 -6.92
C ALA A 28 9.15 25.14 -6.89
N ARG A 29 10.28 25.35 -6.24
CA ARG A 29 11.01 26.63 -6.22
C ARG A 29 12.49 26.39 -6.21
N PRO A 30 13.29 27.18 -6.89
CA PRO A 30 14.75 27.14 -6.78
C PRO A 30 15.18 27.33 -5.33
N CYS A 31 16.01 26.42 -4.84
CA CYS A 31 16.64 26.51 -3.52
C CYS A 31 18.07 25.93 -3.62
N PRO A 32 19.07 26.77 -3.94
CA PRO A 32 20.41 26.30 -4.28
C PRO A 32 21.14 25.55 -3.15
N GLU A 33 20.83 25.90 -1.89
CA GLU A 33 21.51 25.29 -0.73
C GLU A 33 20.95 23.91 -0.35
N PHE A 34 19.66 23.67 -0.60
CA PHE A 34 18.99 22.42 -0.29
C PHE A 34 17.73 22.31 -1.18
N SER A 35 17.88 21.72 -2.35
CA SER A 35 16.83 21.60 -3.36
C SER A 35 15.65 20.75 -2.87
N ASP A 36 14.53 20.78 -3.60
CA ASP A 36 13.39 19.92 -3.32
C ASP A 36 13.73 18.45 -3.64
N GLU A 37 14.57 18.20 -4.64
CA GLU A 37 15.09 16.87 -4.97
C GLU A 37 16.01 16.33 -3.87
N ASP A 38 16.97 17.14 -3.36
CA ASP A 38 17.82 16.74 -2.22
C ASP A 38 16.98 16.41 -0.99
N CYS A 39 15.91 17.20 -0.76
CA CYS A 39 14.98 16.96 0.35
C CYS A 39 14.27 15.61 0.22
N LEU A 40 13.84 15.24 -1.00
CA LEU A 40 13.23 13.94 -1.29
C LEU A 40 14.22 12.80 -1.09
N HIS A 41 15.39 12.88 -1.69
CA HIS A 41 16.42 11.85 -1.57
C HIS A 41 16.83 11.62 -0.12
N LEU A 42 17.11 12.69 0.61
CA LEU A 42 17.47 12.62 2.03
C LEU A 42 16.35 12.06 2.89
N GLY A 43 15.09 12.45 2.57
CA GLY A 43 13.90 11.93 3.24
C GLY A 43 13.72 10.43 3.04
N VAL A 44 13.86 9.94 1.80
CA VAL A 44 13.79 8.51 1.45
C VAL A 44 14.92 7.72 2.12
N GLN A 45 16.15 8.24 2.10
CA GLN A 45 17.28 7.62 2.79
C GLN A 45 17.02 7.52 4.30
N ARG A 46 16.41 8.55 4.91
CA ARG A 46 16.03 8.50 6.32
C ARG A 46 14.96 7.45 6.62
N VAL A 47 14.00 7.25 5.72
CA VAL A 47 13.00 6.15 5.85
C VAL A 47 13.68 4.78 5.80
N LEU A 48 14.69 4.61 4.96
CA LEU A 48 15.48 3.37 4.90
C LEU A 48 16.30 3.12 6.17
N GLU A 49 16.65 4.17 6.93
CA GLU A 49 17.43 4.05 8.18
C GLU A 49 16.56 3.73 9.38
N THR A 50 16.75 2.57 10.00
CA THR A 50 15.86 2.05 11.05
C THR A 50 16.21 2.43 12.48
N SER A 51 17.39 2.96 12.75
CA SER A 51 17.92 3.06 14.11
C SER A 51 18.28 4.46 14.58
N ALA A 52 18.53 5.41 13.67
CA ALA A 52 19.06 6.70 14.04
C ALA A 52 17.98 7.72 14.46
N SER A 53 18.29 8.56 15.46
CA SER A 53 17.59 9.81 15.65
C SER A 53 17.80 10.71 14.44
N GLY A 54 16.91 11.71 14.23
CA GLY A 54 17.11 12.64 13.11
C GLY A 54 18.49 13.33 13.10
N ARG A 55 19.02 13.67 14.30
CA ARG A 55 20.37 14.24 14.42
C ARG A 55 21.45 13.21 14.11
N GLY A 56 21.35 12.00 14.67
CA GLY A 56 22.31 10.93 14.39
C GLY A 56 22.35 10.56 12.90
N PHE A 57 21.17 10.45 12.27
CA PHE A 57 21.08 10.24 10.82
C PHE A 57 21.82 11.31 10.01
N LEU A 58 21.58 12.60 10.29
CA LEU A 58 22.26 13.68 9.58
C LEU A 58 23.75 13.71 9.82
N GLN A 59 24.22 13.37 11.02
CA GLN A 59 25.65 13.26 11.32
C GLN A 59 26.29 12.12 10.53
N GLU A 60 25.71 10.93 10.53
CA GLU A 60 26.20 9.78 9.77
C GLU A 60 26.15 10.03 8.26
N HIS A 61 25.09 10.69 7.76
CA HIS A 61 24.96 11.07 6.36
C HIS A 61 26.04 12.09 5.95
N GLY A 62 26.28 13.10 6.79
CA GLY A 62 27.30 14.15 6.55
C GLY A 62 28.73 13.63 6.50
N LEU A 63 29.04 12.51 7.17
CA LEU A 63 30.34 11.85 7.04
C LEU A 63 30.61 11.30 5.63
N ARG A 64 29.53 11.02 4.87
CA ARG A 64 29.60 10.43 3.52
C ARG A 64 29.32 11.44 2.43
N PHE A 65 28.44 12.40 2.70
CA PHE A 65 27.95 13.38 1.74
C PHE A 65 28.16 14.79 2.28
N PRO A 66 29.22 15.53 1.79
CA PRO A 66 29.59 16.83 2.33
C PRO A 66 28.48 17.89 2.27
N ASN A 67 27.57 17.78 1.30
CA ASN A 67 26.46 18.72 1.11
C ASN A 67 25.23 18.41 1.98
N THR A 68 25.37 17.56 2.99
CA THR A 68 24.27 17.26 3.93
C THR A 68 23.82 18.54 4.65
N PRO A 69 22.52 18.87 4.64
CA PRO A 69 22.01 20.07 5.29
C PRO A 69 22.20 19.98 6.81
N GLY A 70 22.41 21.14 7.43
CA GLY A 70 22.39 21.23 8.88
C GLY A 70 21.04 20.82 9.48
N HIS A 71 21.05 20.37 10.74
CA HIS A 71 19.87 19.90 11.46
C HIS A 71 18.69 20.88 11.38
N SER A 72 18.91 22.18 11.61
CA SER A 72 17.86 23.20 11.55
C SER A 72 17.24 23.32 10.16
N ASN A 73 18.06 23.32 9.11
CA ASN A 73 17.57 23.42 7.72
C ASN A 73 16.76 22.18 7.32
N TYR A 74 17.18 21.00 7.71
CA TYR A 74 16.45 19.78 7.43
C TYR A 74 15.07 19.76 8.10
N PHE A 75 14.98 20.10 9.40
CA PHE A 75 13.71 20.13 10.10
C PHE A 75 12.83 21.31 9.67
N ALA A 76 13.40 22.45 9.27
CA ALA A 76 12.64 23.53 8.63
C ALA A 76 12.04 23.07 7.29
N ALA A 77 12.78 22.30 6.50
CA ALA A 77 12.31 21.71 5.26
C ALA A 77 11.11 20.75 5.49
N LEU A 78 11.19 19.86 6.47
CA LEU A 78 10.10 18.96 6.83
C LEU A 78 8.84 19.71 7.33
N ASN A 79 9.00 20.87 7.97
CA ASN A 79 7.90 21.71 8.45
C ASN A 79 7.35 22.66 7.39
N SER A 80 7.88 22.66 6.17
CA SER A 80 7.45 23.53 5.08
C SER A 80 6.14 23.02 4.43
N PRO A 81 5.02 23.77 4.52
CA PRO A 81 3.79 23.40 3.81
C PRO A 81 4.00 23.26 2.30
N ARG A 82 4.81 24.15 1.71
CA ARG A 82 5.15 24.10 0.29
C ARG A 82 5.84 22.78 -0.08
N ARG A 83 6.89 22.39 0.67
CA ARG A 83 7.63 21.16 0.40
C ARG A 83 6.77 19.91 0.61
N ARG A 84 5.87 19.93 1.58
CA ARG A 84 4.88 18.86 1.73
C ARG A 84 4.04 18.68 0.46
N GLU A 85 3.61 19.79 -0.19
CA GLU A 85 2.88 19.71 -1.46
C GLU A 85 3.75 19.16 -2.60
N VAL A 86 5.02 19.59 -2.71
CA VAL A 86 5.97 18.99 -3.68
C VAL A 86 6.10 17.49 -3.46
N ILE A 87 6.33 17.03 -2.22
CA ILE A 87 6.46 15.61 -1.90
C ILE A 87 5.17 14.84 -2.27
N ARG A 88 4.00 15.43 -2.04
CA ARG A 88 2.70 14.86 -2.43
C ARG A 88 2.57 14.73 -3.95
N ASP A 89 2.92 15.77 -4.70
CA ASP A 89 2.84 15.78 -6.16
C ASP A 89 3.78 14.74 -6.77
N VAL A 90 5.01 14.66 -6.25
CA VAL A 90 5.99 13.63 -6.63
C VAL A 90 5.42 12.22 -6.38
N ASN A 91 4.81 11.98 -5.21
CA ASN A 91 4.23 10.66 -4.92
C ASN A 91 3.08 10.33 -5.90
N LEU A 92 2.23 11.29 -6.24
CA LEU A 92 1.16 11.08 -7.22
C LEU A 92 1.71 10.77 -8.62
N ALA A 93 2.73 11.50 -9.07
CA ALA A 93 3.37 11.27 -10.36
C ALA A 93 4.08 9.90 -10.39
N LEU A 94 4.83 9.56 -9.34
CA LEU A 94 5.48 8.26 -9.18
C LEU A 94 4.48 7.11 -9.24
N VAL A 95 3.36 7.20 -8.50
CA VAL A 95 2.29 6.20 -8.52
C VAL A 95 1.67 6.07 -9.90
N ALA A 96 1.43 7.18 -10.61
CA ALA A 96 0.86 7.15 -11.95
C ALA A 96 1.80 6.43 -12.95
N ALA A 97 3.10 6.75 -12.91
CA ALA A 97 4.11 6.09 -13.72
C ALA A 97 4.25 4.60 -13.38
N ALA A 98 4.31 4.27 -12.08
CA ALA A 98 4.42 2.91 -11.61
C ALA A 98 3.21 2.04 -11.99
N ASN A 99 1.99 2.58 -11.89
CA ASN A 99 0.77 1.86 -12.28
C ASN A 99 0.71 1.50 -13.79
N ALA A 100 1.45 2.22 -14.62
CA ALA A 100 1.55 1.93 -16.05
C ALA A 100 2.56 0.80 -16.38
N THR A 101 3.50 0.51 -15.48
CA THR A 101 4.64 -0.38 -15.73
C THR A 101 4.70 -1.60 -14.83
N LEU A 102 4.14 -1.53 -13.63
CA LEU A 102 4.14 -2.64 -12.68
C LEU A 102 3.17 -3.76 -13.09
N HIS A 103 3.49 -4.98 -12.72
CA HIS A 103 2.64 -6.15 -12.97
C HIS A 103 1.24 -5.99 -12.37
N ASP A 104 0.23 -6.23 -13.19
CA ASP A 104 -1.16 -6.29 -12.74
C ASP A 104 -1.46 -7.64 -12.07
N ARG A 105 -1.61 -7.61 -10.76
CA ARG A 105 -1.88 -8.81 -9.93
C ARG A 105 -3.34 -9.25 -9.97
N LEU A 106 -4.20 -8.51 -10.65
CA LEU A 106 -5.62 -8.82 -10.88
C LEU A 106 -5.92 -9.13 -12.35
N ALA A 107 -4.87 -9.26 -13.19
CA ALA A 107 -5.03 -9.52 -14.63
C ALA A 107 -5.80 -10.83 -14.91
N ASP A 108 -5.68 -11.82 -14.01
CA ASP A 108 -6.35 -13.12 -14.14
C ASP A 108 -7.87 -13.07 -13.82
N ILE A 109 -8.41 -11.89 -13.47
CA ILE A 109 -9.82 -11.69 -13.14
C ILE A 109 -10.40 -10.68 -14.14
N PRO A 110 -10.92 -11.14 -15.30
CA PRO A 110 -11.32 -10.25 -16.39
C PRO A 110 -12.45 -9.28 -16.02
N GLU A 111 -13.34 -9.66 -15.11
CA GLU A 111 -14.43 -8.80 -14.61
C GLU A 111 -13.90 -7.53 -13.93
N LEU A 112 -12.67 -7.58 -13.42
CA LEU A 112 -12.03 -6.42 -12.80
C LEU A 112 -11.34 -5.50 -13.82
N ALA A 113 -11.34 -5.82 -15.12
CA ALA A 113 -10.67 -5.00 -16.14
C ALA A 113 -11.15 -3.53 -16.15
N THR A 114 -12.41 -3.29 -15.76
CA THR A 114 -12.98 -1.93 -15.69
C THR A 114 -12.89 -1.28 -14.31
N TYR A 115 -12.23 -1.92 -13.33
CA TYR A 115 -12.09 -1.40 -11.96
C TYR A 115 -10.63 -1.09 -11.62
N GLU A 116 -10.44 -0.03 -10.83
CA GLU A 116 -9.27 0.11 -9.97
C GLU A 116 -9.67 -0.33 -8.55
N CYS A 117 -8.91 -1.27 -8.01
CA CYS A 117 -9.21 -1.90 -6.73
C CYS A 117 -8.22 -1.47 -5.66
N PHE A 118 -8.73 -1.00 -4.54
CA PHE A 118 -7.90 -0.51 -3.44
C PHE A 118 -8.28 -1.17 -2.11
N ALA A 119 -7.29 -1.45 -1.27
CA ALA A 119 -7.49 -1.68 0.14
C ALA A 119 -7.15 -0.39 0.90
N GLN A 120 -8.05 0.06 1.77
CA GLN A 120 -7.81 1.25 2.58
C GLN A 120 -7.85 0.88 4.06
N ASP A 121 -6.89 1.42 4.81
CA ASP A 121 -6.75 1.12 6.22
C ASP A 121 -5.94 2.21 6.93
N GLY A 122 -6.09 2.29 8.26
CA GLY A 122 -5.34 3.19 9.11
C GLY A 122 -4.10 2.54 9.71
N HIS A 123 -3.04 3.31 9.85
CA HIS A 123 -1.82 2.90 10.52
C HIS A 123 -1.45 3.93 11.58
N TRP A 124 -1.18 3.44 12.81
CA TRP A 124 -0.86 4.26 13.96
C TRP A 124 0.56 3.98 14.45
N HIS A 125 1.35 5.03 14.66
CA HIS A 125 2.68 4.93 15.22
C HIS A 125 2.84 5.82 16.46
N LYS A 126 3.95 5.65 17.17
CA LYS A 126 4.23 6.42 18.37
C LYS A 126 4.50 7.89 18.05
N ALA A 127 4.03 8.78 18.89
CA ALA A 127 4.36 10.20 18.83
C ALA A 127 5.87 10.45 18.92
N GLY A 128 6.31 11.58 18.40
CA GLY A 128 7.68 12.05 18.52
C GLY A 128 8.10 12.35 19.96
N ALA A 129 9.39 12.56 20.16
CA ALA A 129 9.93 12.80 21.52
C ALA A 129 9.36 14.07 22.17
N HIS A 130 9.03 15.08 21.37
CA HIS A 130 8.55 16.38 21.82
C HIS A 130 7.06 16.61 21.57
N ASP A 131 6.33 15.59 21.10
CA ASP A 131 4.88 15.70 20.94
C ASP A 131 4.21 15.96 22.30
N PRO A 132 3.11 16.76 22.33
CA PRO A 132 2.33 16.96 23.54
C PRO A 132 1.89 15.62 24.14
N ARG A 133 1.73 15.60 25.45
CA ARG A 133 1.17 14.46 26.16
C ARG A 133 -0.31 14.70 26.44
N HIS A 134 -1.10 13.65 26.32
CA HIS A 134 -2.48 13.62 26.76
C HIS A 134 -2.54 12.61 27.92
N ASP A 135 -3.03 13.02 29.07
CA ASP A 135 -3.13 12.20 30.28
C ASP A 135 -1.83 11.46 30.66
N GLY A 136 -0.70 12.16 30.53
CA GLY A 136 0.62 11.61 30.85
C GLY A 136 1.25 10.72 29.79
N THR A 137 0.51 10.36 28.73
CA THR A 137 1.01 9.57 27.60
C THR A 137 1.22 10.42 26.35
N LYS A 138 2.22 10.06 25.54
CA LYS A 138 2.42 10.72 24.23
C LYS A 138 1.31 10.35 23.27
N MET A 139 0.83 11.33 22.54
CA MET A 139 -0.19 11.13 21.52
C MET A 139 0.31 10.17 20.43
N ALA A 140 -0.52 9.20 20.06
CA ALA A 140 -0.30 8.42 18.86
C ALA A 140 -0.59 9.27 17.61
N VAL A 141 0.03 8.93 16.50
CA VAL A 141 -0.22 9.56 15.20
C VAL A 141 -0.81 8.53 14.26
N GLY A 142 -1.97 8.83 13.71
CA GLY A 142 -2.65 8.00 12.73
C GLY A 142 -2.46 8.53 11.33
N HIS A 143 -2.25 7.64 10.39
CA HIS A 143 -2.23 7.94 8.97
C HIS A 143 -3.11 6.94 8.24
N PHE A 144 -3.84 7.42 7.25
CA PHE A 144 -4.73 6.60 6.42
C PHE A 144 -4.12 6.47 5.04
N TYR A 145 -4.08 5.24 4.56
CA TYR A 145 -3.44 4.87 3.30
C TYR A 145 -4.39 4.15 2.36
N SER A 146 -4.07 4.19 1.09
CA SER A 146 -4.75 3.45 0.03
C SER A 146 -3.71 2.63 -0.74
N LEU A 147 -3.83 1.31 -0.67
CA LEU A 147 -3.01 0.35 -1.39
C LEU A 147 -3.75 -0.08 -2.66
N ASN A 148 -3.14 0.12 -3.82
CA ASN A 148 -3.67 -0.42 -5.08
C ASN A 148 -3.46 -1.94 -5.11
N LEU A 149 -4.54 -2.72 -5.20
CA LEU A 149 -4.47 -4.19 -5.20
C LEU A 149 -3.95 -4.78 -6.53
N ARG A 150 -3.89 -3.96 -7.61
CA ARG A 150 -3.29 -4.38 -8.89
C ARG A 150 -1.78 -4.31 -8.85
N THR A 151 -1.25 -3.16 -8.49
CA THR A 151 0.17 -2.83 -8.60
C THR A 151 0.91 -2.81 -7.28
N HIS A 152 0.19 -2.80 -6.16
CA HIS A 152 0.69 -2.61 -4.80
C HIS A 152 1.31 -1.23 -4.54
N THR A 153 1.10 -0.26 -5.41
CA THR A 153 1.46 1.12 -5.10
C THR A 153 0.65 1.63 -3.91
N LEU A 154 1.31 2.40 -3.07
CA LEU A 154 0.74 2.96 -1.86
C LEU A 154 0.55 4.47 -1.99
N ARG A 155 -0.56 5.01 -1.47
CA ARG A 155 -0.81 6.44 -1.32
C ARG A 155 -1.18 6.77 0.11
N HIS A 156 -0.67 7.86 0.64
CA HIS A 156 -1.15 8.49 1.85
C HIS A 156 -2.41 9.31 1.53
N LEU A 157 -3.48 9.12 2.27
CA LEU A 157 -4.77 9.81 2.07
C LEU A 157 -4.95 10.99 3.01
N ALA A 158 -4.71 10.79 4.30
CA ALA A 158 -4.88 11.81 5.34
C ALA A 158 -4.11 11.43 6.60
N ALA A 159 -3.71 12.42 7.38
CA ALA A 159 -3.32 12.23 8.78
C ALA A 159 -4.54 12.35 9.69
N ALA A 160 -4.52 11.66 10.83
CA ALA A 160 -5.53 11.82 11.86
C ALA A 160 -5.40 13.21 12.51
N GLU A 161 -6.53 13.87 12.71
CA GLU A 161 -6.60 15.17 13.42
C GLU A 161 -6.70 15.02 14.94
N GLY A 162 -7.10 13.85 15.40
CA GLY A 162 -7.27 13.53 16.83
C GLY A 162 -6.70 12.18 17.21
N LEU A 163 -6.59 11.97 18.54
CA LEU A 163 -6.00 10.78 19.14
C LEU A 163 -6.76 9.49 18.80
N HIS A 164 -8.07 9.60 18.65
CA HIS A 164 -8.99 8.47 18.42
C HIS A 164 -9.90 8.73 17.22
N GLU A 165 -9.37 9.42 16.19
CA GLU A 165 -10.19 9.68 15.01
C GLU A 165 -10.55 8.34 14.35
N HIS A 166 -11.85 8.15 14.13
CA HIS A 166 -12.35 6.97 13.45
C HIS A 166 -12.06 7.05 11.96
N ASP A 167 -11.66 5.93 11.35
CA ASP A 167 -11.29 5.83 9.93
C ASP A 167 -12.29 6.49 9.00
N MET A 168 -13.60 6.30 9.25
CA MET A 168 -14.65 6.95 8.46
C MET A 168 -14.64 8.48 8.54
N SER A 169 -14.22 9.06 9.68
CA SER A 169 -14.12 10.51 9.81
C SER A 169 -13.00 11.05 8.92
N ALA A 170 -11.85 10.43 8.96
CA ALA A 170 -10.72 10.76 8.09
C ALA A 170 -11.06 10.60 6.60
N LEU A 171 -11.70 9.50 6.22
CA LEU A 171 -12.10 9.24 4.83
C LEU A 171 -13.12 10.27 4.32
N LYS A 172 -14.07 10.70 5.16
CA LYS A 172 -15.03 11.77 4.80
C LYS A 172 -14.34 13.11 4.52
N ARG A 173 -13.21 13.41 5.20
CA ARG A 173 -12.39 14.61 4.92
C ARG A 173 -11.71 14.55 3.55
N VAL A 174 -11.27 13.35 3.12
CA VAL A 174 -10.65 13.14 1.80
C VAL A 174 -11.61 13.44 0.65
N LYS A 175 -12.93 13.29 0.87
CA LYS A 175 -14.01 13.43 -0.11
C LYS A 175 -13.94 12.42 -1.27
N PRO A 176 -15.04 12.12 -1.97
CA PRO A 176 -15.06 11.14 -3.07
C PRO A 176 -14.06 11.44 -4.19
N LYS A 177 -13.90 12.72 -4.57
CA LYS A 177 -12.92 13.11 -5.61
C LYS A 177 -11.49 12.80 -5.21
N GLY A 178 -11.12 12.99 -3.95
CA GLY A 178 -9.78 12.65 -3.44
C GLY A 178 -9.52 11.14 -3.42
N LEU A 179 -10.54 10.34 -3.08
CA LEU A 179 -10.43 8.86 -3.15
C LEU A 179 -10.19 8.38 -4.59
N ARG A 180 -10.73 9.09 -5.58
CA ARG A 180 -10.58 8.78 -7.00
C ARG A 180 -9.33 9.39 -7.66
N GLN A 181 -8.56 10.18 -6.95
CA GLN A 181 -7.37 10.84 -7.51
C GLN A 181 -6.38 9.82 -8.10
N GLY A 182 -5.89 10.08 -9.31
CA GLY A 182 -4.95 9.18 -10.01
C GLY A 182 -5.59 7.96 -10.68
N VAL A 183 -6.91 7.79 -10.60
CA VAL A 183 -7.62 6.72 -11.31
C VAL A 183 -7.90 7.14 -12.75
N PRO A 184 -7.58 6.30 -13.76
CA PRO A 184 -7.85 6.60 -15.17
C PRO A 184 -9.34 6.87 -15.46
N LYS A 185 -9.60 7.73 -16.46
CA LYS A 185 -10.98 7.96 -16.95
C LYS A 185 -11.62 6.64 -17.40
N GLY A 186 -12.91 6.49 -17.13
CA GLY A 186 -13.69 5.31 -17.52
C GLY A 186 -13.56 4.12 -16.56
N LYS A 187 -12.58 4.09 -15.68
CA LYS A 187 -12.48 3.05 -14.65
C LYS A 187 -13.43 3.34 -13.48
N ARG A 188 -14.07 2.30 -12.96
CA ARG A 188 -14.77 2.31 -11.67
C ARG A 188 -13.76 2.11 -10.54
N VAL A 189 -14.07 2.58 -9.34
CA VAL A 189 -13.25 2.37 -8.15
C VAL A 189 -13.92 1.38 -7.24
N LEU A 190 -13.21 0.38 -6.76
CA LEU A 190 -13.70 -0.58 -5.78
C LEU A 190 -12.76 -0.55 -4.57
N ILE A 191 -13.31 -0.19 -3.41
CA ILE A 191 -12.54 0.01 -2.18
C ILE A 191 -12.91 -1.06 -1.18
N VAL A 192 -11.90 -1.73 -0.65
CA VAL A 192 -12.06 -2.76 0.37
C VAL A 192 -11.67 -2.19 1.73
N TYR A 193 -12.61 -2.28 2.69
CA TYR A 193 -12.41 -1.81 4.06
C TYR A 193 -12.60 -2.94 5.07
N ASP A 194 -12.11 -2.68 6.26
CA ASP A 194 -12.52 -3.49 7.39
C ASP A 194 -13.97 -3.14 7.84
N LYS A 195 -14.50 -3.89 8.81
CA LYS A 195 -15.85 -3.67 9.34
C LYS A 195 -16.08 -2.30 10.01
N ALA A 196 -15.01 -1.55 10.32
CA ALA A 196 -15.13 -0.21 10.87
C ALA A 196 -15.55 0.81 9.79
N GLY A 197 -15.20 0.57 8.53
CA GLY A 197 -15.43 1.49 7.40
C GLY A 197 -16.86 1.50 6.84
N ILE A 198 -17.91 1.15 7.61
CA ILE A 198 -19.27 1.11 7.10
C ILE A 198 -20.04 2.39 7.42
N ASP A 199 -20.40 3.11 6.35
CA ASP A 199 -21.36 4.22 6.33
C ASP A 199 -22.10 4.20 4.99
N PHE A 200 -23.32 3.66 4.98
CA PHE A 200 -24.08 3.44 3.74
C PHE A 200 -24.46 4.74 3.02
N ALA A 201 -24.76 5.81 3.75
CA ALA A 201 -25.09 7.11 3.14
C ALA A 201 -23.87 7.70 2.43
N TYR A 202 -22.70 7.61 3.06
CA TYR A 202 -21.45 8.04 2.47
C TYR A 202 -21.12 7.22 1.22
N TRP A 203 -21.20 5.88 1.29
CA TRP A 203 -20.91 4.99 0.16
C TRP A 203 -21.90 5.14 -0.99
N ASN A 204 -23.17 5.38 -0.69
CA ASN A 204 -24.17 5.67 -1.71
C ASN A 204 -23.81 6.97 -2.47
N ARG A 205 -23.43 8.02 -1.75
CA ARG A 205 -22.95 9.27 -2.35
C ARG A 205 -21.70 9.04 -3.20
N CYS A 206 -20.70 8.31 -2.70
CA CYS A 206 -19.47 7.97 -3.43
C CYS A 206 -19.78 7.24 -4.74
N ARG A 207 -20.74 6.31 -4.74
CA ARG A 207 -21.19 5.61 -5.94
C ARG A 207 -21.77 6.56 -6.97
N HIS A 208 -22.70 7.41 -6.57
CA HIS A 208 -23.40 8.32 -7.48
C HIS A 208 -22.52 9.46 -8.02
N GLU A 209 -21.69 10.04 -7.16
CA GLU A 209 -20.85 11.18 -7.57
C GLU A 209 -19.59 10.75 -8.33
N CYS A 210 -18.99 9.62 -7.99
CA CYS A 210 -17.64 9.26 -8.43
C CYS A 210 -17.46 7.81 -8.90
N ALA A 211 -18.54 7.03 -9.06
CA ALA A 211 -18.49 5.60 -9.41
C ALA A 211 -17.52 4.83 -8.49
N ILE A 212 -17.62 5.07 -7.18
CA ILE A 212 -16.84 4.39 -6.15
C ILE A 212 -17.74 3.39 -5.43
N TYR A 213 -17.33 2.14 -5.44
CA TYR A 213 -17.99 1.02 -4.82
C TYR A 213 -17.19 0.57 -3.59
N PHE A 214 -17.82 -0.14 -2.66
CA PHE A 214 -17.14 -0.67 -1.48
C PHE A 214 -17.35 -2.17 -1.32
N ILE A 215 -16.42 -2.82 -0.64
CA ILE A 215 -16.57 -4.14 -0.04
C ILE A 215 -16.15 -4.04 1.43
N SER A 216 -16.96 -4.57 2.35
CA SER A 216 -16.63 -4.65 3.77
C SER A 216 -17.21 -5.90 4.39
N ARG A 217 -16.73 -6.28 5.58
CA ARG A 217 -17.32 -7.35 6.38
C ARG A 217 -18.52 -6.81 7.16
N MET A 218 -19.61 -7.58 7.20
CA MET A 218 -20.79 -7.25 8.00
C MET A 218 -20.46 -7.22 9.51
N LYS A 219 -21.09 -6.32 10.26
CA LYS A 219 -21.06 -6.32 11.73
C LYS A 219 -22.21 -7.16 12.26
N GLU A 220 -21.99 -7.85 13.37
CA GLU A 220 -22.97 -8.79 13.99
C GLU A 220 -24.32 -8.15 14.34
N ASN A 221 -24.33 -6.83 14.62
CA ASN A 221 -25.54 -6.11 15.02
C ASN A 221 -26.28 -5.42 13.85
N MET A 222 -25.93 -5.72 12.60
CA MET A 222 -26.60 -5.17 11.44
C MET A 222 -27.85 -5.96 11.08
N VAL A 223 -28.93 -5.24 10.81
CA VAL A 223 -30.21 -5.81 10.40
C VAL A 223 -30.58 -5.26 9.04
N PHE A 224 -31.01 -6.15 8.15
CA PHE A 224 -31.39 -5.85 6.79
C PHE A 224 -32.74 -6.45 6.46
N ASP A 225 -33.51 -5.78 5.58
CA ASP A 225 -34.69 -6.35 4.97
C ASP A 225 -34.28 -7.17 3.73
N TRP A 226 -34.69 -8.40 3.65
CA TRP A 226 -34.46 -9.26 2.49
C TRP A 226 -35.24 -8.74 1.28
N ILE A 227 -34.64 -8.76 0.10
CA ILE A 227 -35.29 -8.40 -1.16
C ILE A 227 -35.37 -9.60 -2.07
N GLU A 228 -34.22 -10.14 -2.46
CA GLU A 228 -34.16 -11.30 -3.36
C GLU A 228 -32.81 -12.04 -3.21
N SER A 229 -32.84 -13.32 -3.58
CA SER A 229 -31.59 -14.08 -3.77
C SER A 229 -31.02 -13.81 -5.16
N VAL A 230 -29.69 -13.65 -5.22
CA VAL A 230 -28.95 -13.53 -6.47
C VAL A 230 -28.49 -14.93 -6.86
N PRO A 231 -28.79 -15.41 -8.08
CA PRO A 231 -28.29 -16.71 -8.52
C PRO A 231 -26.77 -16.77 -8.46
N CYS A 232 -26.24 -17.77 -7.77
CA CYS A 232 -24.82 -18.07 -7.71
C CYS A 232 -24.59 -19.39 -8.46
N ASP A 233 -23.74 -19.37 -9.48
CA ASP A 233 -23.38 -20.60 -10.19
C ASP A 233 -22.44 -21.44 -9.34
N PRO A 234 -22.88 -22.60 -8.82
CA PRO A 234 -22.04 -23.47 -7.98
C PRO A 234 -20.98 -24.23 -8.80
N SER A 235 -21.15 -24.30 -10.13
CA SER A 235 -20.16 -24.91 -11.03
C SER A 235 -18.96 -24.00 -11.33
N ASP A 236 -19.11 -22.69 -11.12
CA ASP A 236 -18.00 -21.76 -11.22
C ASP A 236 -17.02 -21.97 -10.05
N ALA A 237 -15.86 -22.51 -10.34
CA ALA A 237 -14.84 -22.83 -9.34
C ALA A 237 -14.35 -21.59 -8.55
N ARG A 238 -14.63 -20.37 -9.01
CA ARG A 238 -14.35 -19.13 -8.26
C ARG A 238 -15.27 -18.94 -7.07
N ASN A 239 -16.48 -19.52 -7.14
CA ASN A 239 -17.52 -19.40 -6.12
C ASN A 239 -17.40 -20.47 -5.02
N HIS A 240 -16.42 -21.36 -5.06
CA HIS A 240 -16.28 -22.37 -4.00
C HIS A 240 -16.14 -21.69 -2.62
N GLY A 241 -16.99 -22.12 -1.70
CA GLY A 241 -17.14 -21.56 -0.36
C GLY A 241 -18.24 -20.48 -0.24
N VAL A 242 -18.73 -19.93 -1.34
CA VAL A 242 -19.92 -19.05 -1.32
C VAL A 242 -21.14 -19.90 -1.02
N THR A 243 -21.89 -19.53 0.04
CA THR A 243 -23.09 -20.26 0.48
C THR A 243 -24.37 -19.55 0.08
N GLU A 244 -24.37 -18.22 0.08
CA GLU A 244 -25.52 -17.41 -0.32
C GLU A 244 -25.07 -16.07 -0.93
N ASP A 245 -25.92 -15.56 -1.82
CA ASP A 245 -25.79 -14.24 -2.41
C ASP A 245 -27.16 -13.57 -2.44
N ARG A 246 -27.29 -12.41 -1.79
CA ARG A 246 -28.57 -11.77 -1.53
C ARG A 246 -28.51 -10.27 -1.80
N ARG A 247 -29.57 -9.72 -2.35
CA ARG A 247 -29.84 -8.29 -2.31
C ARG A 247 -30.68 -7.98 -1.09
N VAL A 248 -30.24 -7.02 -0.31
CA VAL A 248 -30.87 -6.63 0.94
C VAL A 248 -30.98 -5.11 1.03
N ARG A 249 -31.86 -4.61 1.87
CA ARG A 249 -32.07 -3.19 2.10
C ARG A 249 -31.74 -2.84 3.54
N THR A 250 -30.99 -1.78 3.73
CA THR A 250 -30.73 -1.21 5.06
C THR A 250 -32.00 -0.52 5.59
N ARG A 251 -32.13 -0.33 6.90
CA ARG A 251 -33.20 0.46 7.50
C ARG A 251 -33.34 1.88 6.93
N ALA A 252 -32.25 2.46 6.45
CA ALA A 252 -32.25 3.75 5.78
C ALA A 252 -32.60 3.71 4.29
N GLY A 253 -33.02 2.53 3.77
CA GLY A 253 -33.48 2.35 2.40
C GLY A 253 -32.38 2.09 1.37
N HIS A 254 -31.09 2.03 1.75
CA HIS A 254 -30.01 1.76 0.81
C HIS A 254 -29.99 0.29 0.38
N LEU A 255 -29.93 0.07 -0.94
CA LEU A 255 -29.74 -1.25 -1.52
C LEU A 255 -28.27 -1.66 -1.39
N VAL A 256 -28.03 -2.83 -0.82
CA VAL A 256 -26.72 -3.46 -0.71
C VAL A 256 -26.80 -4.95 -1.04
N ARG A 257 -25.68 -5.53 -1.39
CA ARG A 257 -25.54 -6.96 -1.64
C ARG A 257 -24.82 -7.59 -0.47
N LEU A 258 -25.29 -8.74 -0.02
CA LEU A 258 -24.74 -9.53 1.08
C LEU A 258 -24.32 -10.88 0.55
N VAL A 259 -23.03 -11.17 0.60
CA VAL A 259 -22.42 -12.43 0.16
C VAL A 259 -21.98 -13.20 1.39
N SER A 260 -22.59 -14.38 1.62
CA SER A 260 -22.21 -15.32 2.68
C SER A 260 -21.18 -16.31 2.17
N TYR A 261 -20.15 -16.55 2.96
CA TYR A 261 -19.01 -17.38 2.59
C TYR A 261 -18.55 -18.22 3.77
N THR A 262 -18.30 -19.50 3.54
CA THR A 262 -17.64 -20.39 4.50
C THR A 262 -16.23 -20.69 4.00
N ASP A 263 -15.22 -20.35 4.79
CA ASP A 263 -13.82 -20.64 4.41
C ASP A 263 -13.60 -22.16 4.45
N PRO A 264 -13.29 -22.81 3.32
CA PRO A 264 -13.14 -24.25 3.26
C PRO A 264 -11.91 -24.77 4.03
N GLN A 265 -10.95 -23.91 4.41
CA GLN A 265 -9.78 -24.31 5.19
C GLN A 265 -10.06 -24.31 6.70
N THR A 266 -10.85 -23.35 7.18
CA THR A 266 -11.08 -23.12 8.62
C THR A 266 -12.48 -23.47 9.07
N GLY A 267 -13.47 -23.51 8.14
CA GLY A 267 -14.89 -23.63 8.44
C GLY A 267 -15.51 -22.34 8.98
N GLU A 268 -14.75 -21.25 9.08
CA GLU A 268 -15.28 -19.97 9.55
C GLU A 268 -16.24 -19.36 8.55
N GLN A 269 -17.31 -18.76 9.08
CA GLN A 269 -18.34 -18.10 8.28
C GLN A 269 -18.09 -16.59 8.24
N TYR A 270 -18.28 -16.01 7.06
CA TYR A 270 -18.12 -14.60 6.79
C TYR A 270 -19.31 -14.07 6.01
N GLU A 271 -19.67 -12.83 6.27
CA GLU A 271 -20.65 -12.09 5.49
C GLU A 271 -20.04 -10.78 4.99
N PHE A 272 -20.07 -10.60 3.68
CA PHE A 272 -19.50 -9.44 3.01
C PHE A 272 -20.60 -8.56 2.45
N LEU A 273 -20.51 -7.26 2.73
CA LEU A 273 -21.41 -6.23 2.24
C LEU A 273 -20.76 -5.45 1.12
N THR A 274 -21.52 -5.16 0.07
CA THR A 274 -21.07 -4.31 -1.04
C THR A 274 -22.26 -3.60 -1.68
N ASN A 275 -21.98 -2.43 -2.31
CA ASN A 275 -22.91 -1.79 -3.24
C ASN A 275 -22.59 -2.09 -4.71
N GLU A 276 -21.66 -3.02 -4.95
CA GLU A 276 -21.34 -3.59 -6.26
C GLU A 276 -22.28 -4.78 -6.52
N MET A 277 -23.05 -4.72 -7.64
CA MET A 277 -24.15 -5.66 -7.89
C MET A 277 -23.86 -6.70 -8.98
N ASP A 278 -22.77 -6.51 -9.77
CA ASP A 278 -22.57 -7.25 -11.02
C ASP A 278 -21.42 -8.27 -10.93
N LEU A 279 -20.45 -8.06 -10.03
CA LEU A 279 -19.29 -8.97 -9.91
C LEU A 279 -19.69 -10.35 -9.38
N PRO A 280 -19.06 -11.43 -9.86
CA PRO A 280 -19.24 -12.76 -9.26
C PRO A 280 -18.97 -12.73 -7.76
N PRO A 281 -19.78 -13.45 -6.92
CA PRO A 281 -19.62 -13.37 -5.47
C PRO A 281 -18.26 -13.87 -4.98
N GLY A 282 -17.66 -14.86 -5.64
CA GLY A 282 -16.31 -15.32 -5.33
C GLY A 282 -15.24 -14.25 -5.55
N VAL A 283 -15.43 -13.36 -6.51
CA VAL A 283 -14.52 -12.21 -6.74
C VAL A 283 -14.62 -11.21 -5.59
N ILE A 284 -15.83 -10.95 -5.06
CA ILE A 284 -16.03 -10.10 -3.88
C ILE A 284 -15.30 -10.67 -2.67
N VAL A 285 -15.42 -11.98 -2.44
CA VAL A 285 -14.72 -12.69 -1.36
C VAL A 285 -13.21 -12.59 -1.51
N GLU A 286 -12.69 -12.84 -2.73
CA GLU A 286 -11.22 -12.77 -2.97
C GLU A 286 -10.68 -11.35 -2.77
N LEU A 287 -11.37 -10.32 -3.24
CA LEU A 287 -10.96 -8.93 -3.02
C LEU A 287 -10.94 -8.59 -1.53
N TYR A 288 -11.93 -9.04 -0.74
CA TYR A 288 -11.88 -8.83 0.69
C TYR A 288 -10.69 -9.54 1.35
N ARG A 289 -10.37 -10.77 0.94
CA ARG A 289 -9.19 -11.49 1.43
C ARG A 289 -7.89 -10.73 1.12
N ARG A 290 -7.83 -9.99 0.01
CA ARG A 290 -6.68 -9.16 -0.36
C ARG A 290 -6.53 -7.90 0.48
N ARG A 291 -7.52 -7.50 1.27
CA ARG A 291 -7.36 -6.43 2.25
C ARG A 291 -6.15 -6.65 3.17
N TRP A 292 -5.88 -7.90 3.54
CA TRP A 292 -4.70 -8.28 4.32
C TRP A 292 -3.35 -7.94 3.67
N GLU A 293 -3.34 -7.60 2.39
CA GLU A 293 -2.12 -7.12 1.72
C GLU A 293 -1.72 -5.73 2.23
N ALA A 294 -2.69 -4.88 2.60
CA ALA A 294 -2.40 -3.60 3.26
C ALA A 294 -1.73 -3.80 4.63
N GLU A 295 -2.17 -4.78 5.43
CA GLU A 295 -1.54 -5.08 6.71
C GLU A 295 -0.09 -5.54 6.56
N LYS A 296 0.24 -6.28 5.50
CA LYS A 296 1.63 -6.66 5.17
C LYS A 296 2.50 -5.46 4.80
N VAL A 297 1.92 -4.48 4.09
CA VAL A 297 2.61 -3.23 3.78
C VAL A 297 2.86 -2.41 5.05
N PHE A 298 1.89 -2.34 5.97
CA PHE A 298 2.08 -1.66 7.25
C PHE A 298 3.13 -2.35 8.14
N ASP A 299 3.19 -3.68 8.12
CA ASP A 299 4.28 -4.41 8.79
C ASP A 299 5.65 -4.06 8.16
N GLU A 300 5.73 -3.92 6.84
CA GLU A 300 6.94 -3.46 6.16
C GLU A 300 7.34 -2.06 6.62
N ILE A 301 6.41 -1.11 6.58
CA ILE A 301 6.63 0.28 6.99
C ILE A 301 7.13 0.34 8.43
N LYS A 302 6.45 -0.33 9.34
CA LYS A 302 6.75 -0.32 10.77
C LYS A 302 8.07 -1.02 11.12
N ASN A 303 8.32 -2.17 10.52
CA ASN A 303 9.39 -3.07 10.96
C ASN A 303 10.63 -3.03 10.07
N LYS A 304 10.51 -2.57 8.82
CA LYS A 304 11.61 -2.57 7.85
C LYS A 304 12.04 -1.17 7.41
N LEU A 305 11.10 -0.21 7.37
CA LEU A 305 11.34 1.17 6.91
C LEU A 305 11.47 2.19 8.04
N GLY A 306 11.69 1.75 9.27
CA GLY A 306 12.03 2.66 10.37
C GLY A 306 10.93 3.62 10.84
N GLU A 307 9.69 3.50 10.36
CA GLU A 307 8.58 4.34 10.79
C GLU A 307 7.98 3.86 12.12
N LYS A 308 8.74 4.01 13.19
CA LYS A 308 8.27 3.63 14.54
C LYS A 308 7.70 4.80 15.34
N LYS A 309 8.03 6.03 14.94
CA LYS A 309 7.59 7.26 15.62
C LYS A 309 7.60 8.46 14.67
N ALA A 310 6.82 9.48 15.00
CA ALA A 310 6.86 10.76 14.31
C ALA A 310 8.24 11.42 14.42
N TRP A 311 8.71 12.02 13.34
CA TRP A 311 10.01 12.70 13.29
C TRP A 311 9.96 14.11 13.88
N ALA A 312 8.79 14.76 13.84
CA ALA A 312 8.53 16.09 14.37
C ALA A 312 7.10 16.21 14.88
N THR A 313 6.81 17.31 15.56
CA THR A 313 5.53 17.54 16.24
C THR A 313 4.44 18.10 15.35
N SER A 314 4.80 18.89 14.31
CA SER A 314 3.82 19.53 13.45
C SER A 314 3.09 18.53 12.54
N LEU A 315 1.82 18.81 12.25
CA LEU A 315 1.03 18.00 11.31
C LEU A 315 1.68 17.99 9.91
N VAL A 316 2.21 19.13 9.46
CA VAL A 316 2.90 19.25 8.17
C VAL A 316 4.07 18.28 8.05
N ALA A 317 4.92 18.21 9.08
CA ALA A 317 6.07 17.30 9.07
C ALA A 317 5.65 15.83 9.18
N LYS A 318 4.58 15.53 9.91
CA LYS A 318 4.02 14.17 10.00
C LYS A 318 3.44 13.70 8.66
N GLU A 319 2.73 14.58 7.96
CA GLU A 319 2.24 14.30 6.61
C GLU A 319 3.38 14.16 5.60
N ALA A 320 4.41 15.02 5.66
CA ALA A 320 5.61 14.90 4.83
C ALA A 320 6.32 13.55 5.07
N GLN A 321 6.47 13.14 6.35
CA GLN A 321 7.02 11.82 6.71
C GLN A 321 6.21 10.69 6.08
N ALA A 322 4.88 10.70 6.22
CA ALA A 322 4.01 9.67 5.65
C ALA A 322 4.09 9.61 4.11
N GLN A 323 4.21 10.76 3.44
CA GLN A 323 4.44 10.81 2.00
C GLN A 323 5.81 10.24 1.61
N LEU A 324 6.88 10.55 2.36
CA LEU A 324 8.21 9.98 2.13
C LEU A 324 8.23 8.47 2.33
N VAL A 325 7.48 7.95 3.29
CA VAL A 325 7.30 6.51 3.49
C VAL A 325 6.60 5.86 2.30
N THR A 326 5.55 6.48 1.77
CA THR A 326 4.87 5.96 0.57
C THR A 326 5.77 6.00 -0.66
N ILE A 327 6.53 7.07 -0.86
CA ILE A 327 7.53 7.17 -1.94
C ILE A 327 8.57 6.05 -1.80
N THR A 328 9.13 5.85 -0.60
CA THR A 328 10.11 4.77 -0.37
C THR A 328 9.54 3.40 -0.67
N HIS A 329 8.31 3.10 -0.23
CA HIS A 329 7.62 1.85 -0.56
C HIS A 329 7.48 1.67 -2.07
N ASN A 330 7.04 2.70 -2.78
CA ASN A 330 6.82 2.66 -4.23
C ASN A 330 8.15 2.50 -5.00
N LEU A 331 9.22 3.18 -4.58
CA LEU A 331 10.56 3.00 -5.16
C LEU A 331 11.08 1.57 -4.97
N LEU A 332 10.91 1.00 -3.77
CA LEU A 332 11.29 -0.39 -3.52
C LEU A 332 10.51 -1.36 -4.43
N LEU A 333 9.24 -1.06 -4.71
CA LEU A 333 8.40 -1.85 -5.61
C LEU A 333 8.90 -1.81 -7.05
N ILE A 334 9.15 -0.62 -7.55
CA ILE A 334 9.65 -0.38 -8.91
C ILE A 334 11.02 -1.04 -9.06
N TYR A 335 11.93 -0.82 -8.12
CA TYR A 335 13.27 -1.35 -8.20
C TYR A 335 13.31 -2.88 -8.10
N GLU A 336 12.48 -3.48 -7.25
CA GLU A 336 12.33 -4.95 -7.15
C GLU A 336 11.91 -5.54 -8.51
N GLN A 337 10.91 -4.93 -9.19
CA GLN A 337 10.49 -5.36 -10.52
C GLN A 337 11.57 -5.12 -11.59
N THR A 338 12.30 -4.01 -11.52
CA THR A 338 13.43 -3.74 -12.43
C THR A 338 14.50 -4.82 -12.28
N LEU A 339 14.86 -5.17 -11.06
CA LEU A 339 15.83 -6.26 -10.80
C LEU A 339 15.34 -7.62 -11.30
N GLU A 340 14.03 -7.89 -11.19
CA GLU A 340 13.43 -9.11 -11.74
C GLU A 340 13.52 -9.12 -13.27
N THR A 341 13.12 -8.04 -13.93
CA THR A 341 13.02 -7.98 -15.39
C THR A 341 14.38 -7.86 -16.07
N VAL A 342 15.28 -7.02 -15.54
CA VAL A 342 16.59 -6.75 -16.16
C VAL A 342 17.65 -7.77 -15.75
N HIS A 343 17.65 -8.17 -14.49
CA HIS A 343 18.71 -9.03 -13.94
C HIS A 343 18.24 -10.43 -13.58
N GLY A 344 16.95 -10.77 -13.74
CA GLY A 344 16.39 -12.08 -13.40
C GLY A 344 16.51 -12.39 -11.90
N VAL A 345 16.40 -11.39 -11.04
CA VAL A 345 16.44 -11.56 -9.58
C VAL A 345 15.05 -11.91 -9.08
N THR A 346 14.81 -13.17 -8.72
CA THR A 346 13.53 -13.64 -8.18
C THR A 346 13.72 -14.29 -6.83
N ASN A 347 12.73 -14.15 -5.95
CA ASN A 347 12.71 -14.82 -4.65
C ASN A 347 12.08 -16.22 -4.78
N GLN A 348 12.74 -17.10 -5.55
CA GLN A 348 12.25 -18.45 -5.87
C GLN A 348 11.86 -19.26 -4.64
N ALA A 349 12.60 -19.11 -3.56
CA ALA A 349 12.36 -19.87 -2.34
C ALA A 349 11.03 -19.46 -1.66
N GLU A 350 10.66 -18.19 -1.69
CA GLU A 350 9.37 -17.75 -1.18
C GLU A 350 8.22 -18.18 -2.11
N ASP A 351 8.44 -18.18 -3.42
CA ASP A 351 7.48 -18.72 -4.39
C ASP A 351 7.25 -20.22 -4.16
N GLN A 352 8.29 -21.00 -3.95
CA GLN A 352 8.19 -22.42 -3.62
C GLN A 352 7.47 -22.69 -2.30
N ARG A 353 7.76 -21.90 -1.25
CA ARG A 353 7.04 -22.01 0.03
C ARG A 353 5.56 -21.73 -0.13
N ARG A 354 5.21 -20.68 -0.92
CA ARG A 354 3.82 -20.33 -1.19
C ARG A 354 3.11 -21.43 -1.96
N ALA A 355 3.74 -21.97 -3.01
CA ALA A 355 3.20 -23.09 -3.77
C ALA A 355 2.94 -24.30 -2.88
N LYS A 356 3.90 -24.67 -2.01
CA LYS A 356 3.74 -25.76 -1.03
C LYS A 356 2.57 -25.52 -0.07
N ARG A 357 2.44 -24.30 0.47
CA ARG A 357 1.32 -23.94 1.38
C ARG A 357 -0.02 -24.03 0.68
N THR A 358 -0.11 -23.51 -0.55
CA THR A 358 -1.35 -23.57 -1.33
C THR A 358 -1.74 -25.01 -1.69
N ALA A 359 -0.76 -25.85 -2.10
CA ALA A 359 -1.00 -27.25 -2.40
C ALA A 359 -1.45 -28.02 -1.14
N ALA A 360 -0.80 -27.80 0.01
CA ALA A 360 -1.18 -28.43 1.27
C ALA A 360 -2.61 -28.02 1.72
N ALA A 361 -2.97 -26.74 1.55
CA ALA A 361 -4.33 -26.25 1.83
C ALA A 361 -5.35 -26.90 0.90
N ALA A 362 -5.08 -26.99 -0.40
CA ALA A 362 -5.93 -27.65 -1.37
C ALA A 362 -6.14 -29.14 -1.02
N HIS A 363 -5.07 -29.85 -0.70
CA HIS A 363 -5.13 -31.26 -0.28
C HIS A 363 -5.97 -31.44 0.99
N LYS A 364 -5.75 -30.58 2.00
CA LYS A 364 -6.54 -30.63 3.25
C LYS A 364 -8.04 -30.40 2.99
N CYS A 365 -8.39 -29.41 2.15
CA CYS A 365 -9.77 -29.14 1.81
C CYS A 365 -10.41 -30.30 1.05
N ALA A 366 -9.72 -30.87 0.05
CA ALA A 366 -10.19 -32.01 -0.72
C ALA A 366 -10.44 -33.25 0.16
N ALA A 367 -9.56 -33.51 1.13
CA ALA A 367 -9.75 -34.61 2.09
C ALA A 367 -10.99 -34.41 2.99
N ALA A 368 -11.45 -33.17 3.19
CA ALA A 368 -12.65 -32.84 3.91
C ALA A 368 -13.90 -32.70 2.99
N GLY A 369 -13.79 -33.08 1.70
CA GLY A 369 -14.87 -32.93 0.73
C GLY A 369 -15.15 -31.47 0.32
N GLN A 370 -14.22 -30.58 0.59
CA GLN A 370 -14.31 -29.16 0.27
C GLN A 370 -13.33 -28.80 -0.85
N LEU A 371 -13.60 -27.72 -1.58
CA LEU A 371 -12.72 -27.22 -2.64
C LEU A 371 -12.34 -25.77 -2.37
N LEU A 372 -11.06 -25.45 -2.59
CA LEU A 372 -10.60 -24.06 -2.60
C LEU A 372 -11.09 -23.35 -3.85
N SER A 373 -11.44 -22.07 -3.72
CA SER A 373 -11.76 -21.23 -4.87
C SER A 373 -10.61 -21.23 -5.88
N ALA A 374 -10.95 -21.30 -7.17
CA ALA A 374 -9.98 -21.17 -8.26
C ALA A 374 -9.16 -19.87 -8.17
N LEU A 375 -9.77 -18.80 -7.67
CA LEU A 375 -9.07 -17.53 -7.44
C LEU A 375 -7.95 -17.65 -6.39
N VAL A 376 -8.13 -18.49 -5.37
CA VAL A 376 -7.08 -18.75 -4.36
C VAL A 376 -5.92 -19.54 -4.95
N LEU A 377 -6.21 -20.45 -5.88
CA LEU A 377 -5.22 -21.32 -6.51
C LEU A 377 -4.42 -20.58 -7.60
N GLN A 378 -5.08 -19.72 -8.37
CA GLN A 378 -4.53 -19.10 -9.58
C GLN A 378 -3.90 -17.73 -9.32
N THR A 379 -4.54 -16.89 -8.49
CA THR A 379 -4.09 -15.52 -8.31
C THR A 379 -2.83 -15.42 -7.45
N ARG A 380 -1.81 -14.77 -7.97
CA ARG A 380 -0.62 -14.40 -7.19
C ARG A 380 -1.00 -13.35 -6.16
N ARG A 381 -0.87 -13.69 -4.87
CA ARG A 381 -0.90 -12.70 -3.80
C ARG A 381 0.46 -12.06 -3.66
N ALA A 382 0.46 -10.79 -3.26
CA ALA A 382 1.69 -10.18 -2.83
C ALA A 382 2.29 -10.95 -1.66
N THR A 383 3.55 -11.24 -1.77
CA THR A 383 4.36 -11.63 -0.62
C THR A 383 4.83 -10.39 0.11
N GLN A 384 5.02 -10.52 1.40
CA GLN A 384 5.70 -9.50 2.17
C GLN A 384 7.14 -9.39 1.63
N ARG A 385 7.57 -8.17 1.31
CA ARG A 385 8.93 -7.93 0.81
C ARG A 385 9.95 -8.45 1.81
N SER A 386 10.97 -9.12 1.31
CA SER A 386 12.02 -9.69 2.16
C SER A 386 12.79 -8.61 2.93
N VAL A 387 13.02 -8.84 4.22
CA VAL A 387 13.92 -8.01 5.03
C VAL A 387 15.33 -7.98 4.41
N LYS A 388 15.76 -9.08 3.77
CA LYS A 388 17.04 -9.18 3.08
C LYS A 388 17.15 -8.14 1.96
N PHE A 389 16.06 -7.99 1.17
CA PHE A 389 16.02 -7.01 0.09
C PHE A 389 16.17 -5.57 0.59
N VAL A 390 15.36 -5.17 1.55
CA VAL A 390 15.41 -3.80 2.10
C VAL A 390 16.78 -3.50 2.73
N ARG A 391 17.36 -4.47 3.44
CA ARG A 391 18.71 -4.34 4.01
C ARG A 391 19.79 -4.24 2.92
N TRP A 392 19.64 -5.03 1.86
CA TRP A 392 20.55 -5.00 0.73
C TRP A 392 20.50 -3.64 0.01
N VAL A 393 19.31 -3.11 -0.29
CA VAL A 393 19.14 -1.77 -0.89
C VAL A 393 19.81 -0.72 -0.01
N ARG A 394 19.49 -0.70 1.28
CA ARG A 394 20.09 0.24 2.24
C ARG A 394 21.62 0.17 2.23
N GLN A 395 22.19 -1.01 2.33
CA GLN A 395 23.63 -1.20 2.38
C GLN A 395 24.29 -0.78 1.05
N SER A 396 23.68 -1.16 -0.07
CA SER A 396 24.20 -0.81 -1.40
C SER A 396 24.20 0.71 -1.66
N ILE A 397 23.16 1.41 -1.21
CA ILE A 397 23.12 2.89 -1.25
C ILE A 397 24.22 3.49 -0.36
N ARG A 398 24.38 2.97 0.87
CA ARG A 398 25.43 3.41 1.79
C ARG A 398 26.82 3.26 1.23
N ASP A 399 27.07 2.13 0.57
CA ASP A 399 28.39 1.78 0.02
C ASP A 399 28.61 2.36 -1.38
N GLN A 400 27.64 3.07 -1.94
CA GLN A 400 27.65 3.54 -3.34
C GLN A 400 28.00 2.41 -4.31
N ALA A 401 27.46 1.24 -4.06
CA ALA A 401 27.82 0.01 -4.76
C ALA A 401 27.33 0.04 -6.21
N ALA A 402 28.17 -0.39 -7.16
CA ALA A 402 27.75 -0.64 -8.52
C ALA A 402 26.80 -1.84 -8.59
N GLU A 403 25.75 -1.78 -9.40
CA GLU A 403 24.78 -2.89 -9.58
C GLU A 403 25.46 -4.19 -9.99
N ALA A 404 26.46 -4.12 -10.88
CA ALA A 404 27.25 -5.27 -11.33
C ALA A 404 27.87 -6.07 -10.18
N ALA A 405 28.24 -5.40 -9.08
CA ALA A 405 28.83 -6.03 -7.89
C ALA A 405 27.75 -6.38 -6.84
N ALA A 406 26.69 -5.59 -6.74
CA ALA A 406 25.66 -5.72 -5.72
C ALA A 406 24.61 -6.78 -6.06
N VAL A 407 24.17 -6.88 -7.34
CA VAL A 407 23.10 -7.81 -7.78
C VAL A 407 23.49 -9.29 -7.55
N PRO A 408 24.70 -9.78 -7.84
CA PRO A 408 25.09 -11.15 -7.52
C PRO A 408 24.97 -11.47 -6.02
N ARG A 409 25.25 -10.49 -5.14
CA ARG A 409 25.09 -10.65 -3.68
C ARG A 409 23.63 -10.84 -3.30
N LEU A 410 22.70 -10.09 -3.94
CA LEU A 410 21.26 -10.25 -3.70
C LEU A 410 20.78 -11.63 -4.15
N LYS A 411 21.21 -12.10 -5.34
CA LYS A 411 20.89 -13.46 -5.82
C LYS A 411 21.35 -14.52 -4.81
N ALA A 412 22.57 -14.40 -4.31
CA ALA A 412 23.10 -15.29 -3.28
C ALA A 412 22.26 -15.24 -1.97
N LEU A 413 21.86 -14.05 -1.54
CA LEU A 413 20.98 -13.85 -0.37
C LEU A 413 19.59 -14.50 -0.55
N TYR A 414 19.05 -14.53 -1.77
CA TYR A 414 17.77 -15.17 -2.07
C TYR A 414 17.86 -16.68 -2.20
N ALA A 415 19.03 -17.21 -2.53
CA ALA A 415 19.29 -18.63 -2.59
C ALA A 415 19.49 -19.27 -1.20
N THR A 416 19.95 -18.47 -0.21
CA THR A 416 20.15 -18.94 1.18
C THR A 416 18.89 -18.71 2.00
N LEU A 417 18.19 -19.76 2.35
CA LEU A 417 17.04 -19.77 3.25
C LEU A 417 17.32 -20.57 4.50
#